data_03ed30270d4096c96d2b813fd383988f
#
_entry.id   03ed30270d4096c96d2b813fd383988f
#
_cell.length_a   1.000
_cell.length_b   1.000
_cell.length_c   1.000
_cell.angle_alpha   90.00
_cell.angle_beta   90.00
_cell.angle_gamma   90.00
#
_symmetry.space_group_name_H-M   'P 1'
#
loop_
_entity.id
_entity.type
_entity.pdbx_description
1 polymer ?
#
loop_
_entity_poly.entity_id
_entity_poly.type
_entity_poly.pdbx_seq_one_letter_code
_entity_poly.pdbx_strand_id
1 'polypeptide(L)'
;MGQGAPRPPCSLREVLRVSVSFIRNIAASPKKVLTTAAVAAAATGMVLTAAPAQAATGQASSAQAIAHKMIPDAAQFSAFSKIVEHESGWNPSATNSASGAYGLVQALPGSKMSAAGSDWKTNPATQIKWGLDYMNSRYGSPAAAWNFWQAHNWY
;
A
#
# COMPACT_ATOMS: atom_id res chain seq x y z
N MET A 1 3.39 15.89 -65.44
CA MET A 1 2.09 16.58 -65.31
C MET A 1 1.16 15.60 -64.56
N GLY A 2 0.79 15.92 -63.38
CA GLY A 2 -0.05 15.04 -62.52
C GLY A 2 -0.25 15.73 -61.19
N GLN A 3 -1.20 16.67 -61.15
CA GLN A 3 -1.54 17.44 -59.95
C GLN A 3 -2.36 16.52 -58.99
N GLY A 4 -1.81 16.27 -57.84
CA GLY A 4 -2.51 15.63 -56.72
C GLY A 4 -3.40 16.65 -56.02
N ALA A 5 -4.70 16.37 -55.96
CA ALA A 5 -5.70 17.17 -55.31
C ALA A 5 -5.50 17.29 -53.80
N PRO A 6 -5.85 18.41 -53.18
CA PRO A 6 -5.75 18.59 -51.72
C PRO A 6 -6.89 17.87 -51.02
N ARG A 7 -6.54 17.20 -49.89
CA ARG A 7 -7.50 16.56 -48.98
C ARG A 7 -8.23 17.63 -48.18
N PRO A 8 -9.54 17.49 -47.95
CA PRO A 8 -10.30 18.42 -47.12
C PRO A 8 -9.98 18.25 -45.64
N PRO A 9 -10.10 19.33 -44.84
CA PRO A 9 -9.88 19.28 -43.40
C PRO A 9 -11.07 18.55 -42.72
N CYS A 10 -10.75 17.60 -41.83
CA CYS A 10 -11.73 16.99 -40.98
C CYS A 10 -12.34 18.05 -40.07
N SER A 11 -13.64 18.26 -40.26
CA SER A 11 -14.43 19.18 -39.46
C SER A 11 -14.56 18.71 -38.01
N LEU A 12 -14.27 19.65 -37.14
CA LEU A 12 -14.80 19.67 -35.76
C LEU A 12 -16.31 19.56 -35.80
N ARG A 13 -16.84 18.57 -35.10
CA ARG A 13 -18.12 18.59 -34.37
C ARG A 13 -18.51 17.16 -33.99
N GLU A 14 -18.27 16.81 -32.76
CA GLU A 14 -19.37 16.30 -31.93
C GLU A 14 -18.94 16.25 -30.48
N VAL A 15 -19.21 17.31 -29.77
CA VAL A 15 -19.16 17.38 -28.32
C VAL A 15 -20.45 16.75 -27.82
N LEU A 16 -20.46 15.44 -27.60
CA LEU A 16 -21.55 14.77 -26.91
C LEU A 16 -21.49 15.11 -25.42
N ARG A 17 -22.42 15.94 -25.01
CA ARG A 17 -22.75 16.26 -23.63
C ARG A 17 -23.17 14.99 -22.91
N VAL A 18 -22.31 14.48 -22.05
CA VAL A 18 -22.75 13.54 -21.04
C VAL A 18 -23.17 14.35 -19.80
N SER A 19 -24.47 14.49 -19.64
CA SER A 19 -25.07 15.03 -18.43
C SER A 19 -24.86 14.03 -17.29
N VAL A 20 -23.96 14.36 -16.37
CA VAL A 20 -23.82 13.64 -15.12
C VAL A 20 -24.90 14.14 -14.17
N SER A 21 -25.95 13.37 -14.01
CA SER A 21 -26.96 13.58 -12.99
C SER A 21 -26.36 13.35 -11.62
N PHE A 22 -26.16 14.43 -10.88
CA PHE A 22 -25.85 14.39 -9.44
C PHE A 22 -27.10 13.93 -8.68
N ILE A 23 -27.11 12.67 -8.29
CA ILE A 23 -28.07 12.20 -7.28
C ILE A 23 -27.49 12.55 -5.91
N ARG A 24 -28.04 13.62 -5.34
CA ARG A 24 -27.88 13.96 -3.92
C ARG A 24 -28.71 12.98 -3.11
N ASN A 25 -28.08 11.99 -2.50
CA ASN A 25 -28.69 11.28 -1.39
C ASN A 25 -28.35 11.99 -0.10
N ILE A 26 -29.29 12.82 0.34
CA ILE A 26 -29.37 13.33 1.70
C ILE A 26 -30.06 12.24 2.52
N ALA A 27 -29.31 11.45 3.26
CA ALA A 27 -29.85 10.54 4.24
C ALA A 27 -29.59 11.09 5.63
N ALA A 28 -30.71 11.27 6.30
CA ALA A 28 -30.90 11.87 7.59
C ALA A 28 -30.10 11.22 8.73
N SER A 29 -29.61 12.07 9.63
CA SER A 29 -29.13 11.70 10.96
C SER A 29 -30.26 11.16 11.82
N PRO A 30 -30.12 10.04 12.52
CA PRO A 30 -30.96 9.70 13.62
C PRO A 30 -30.48 10.38 14.91
N LYS A 31 -31.43 11.04 15.53
CA LYS A 31 -31.36 11.76 16.79
C LYS A 31 -30.96 10.84 17.95
N LYS A 32 -30.16 11.43 18.84
CA LYS A 32 -29.77 10.93 20.14
C LYS A 32 -30.97 10.37 20.93
N VAL A 33 -30.85 9.12 21.37
CA VAL A 33 -31.67 8.63 22.50
C VAL A 33 -30.71 8.37 23.66
N LEU A 34 -30.80 9.26 24.65
CA LEU A 34 -30.24 9.05 25.98
C LEU A 34 -31.17 8.07 26.71
N THR A 35 -30.69 6.91 27.02
CA THR A 35 -31.26 6.08 28.07
C THR A 35 -30.19 5.80 29.11
N THR A 36 -30.30 6.54 30.21
CA THR A 36 -29.64 6.24 31.47
C THR A 36 -30.27 4.98 32.06
N ALA A 37 -29.53 3.91 32.20
CA ALA A 37 -29.82 2.82 33.10
C ALA A 37 -28.53 2.49 33.89
N ALA A 38 -28.53 2.97 35.12
CA ALA A 38 -27.57 2.56 36.13
C ALA A 38 -27.92 1.13 36.57
N VAL A 39 -26.99 0.19 36.37
CA VAL A 39 -26.97 -1.07 37.09
C VAL A 39 -25.56 -1.31 37.59
N ALA A 40 -25.42 -1.20 38.89
CA ALA A 40 -24.24 -1.69 39.59
C ALA A 40 -24.30 -3.21 39.66
N ALA A 41 -23.26 -3.90 39.20
CA ALA A 41 -22.98 -5.28 39.60
C ALA A 41 -21.53 -5.67 39.32
N ALA A 42 -20.83 -5.99 40.42
CA ALA A 42 -19.78 -7.01 40.57
C ALA A 42 -18.61 -7.07 39.56
N ALA A 43 -17.46 -6.69 40.08
CA ALA A 43 -16.14 -6.99 39.53
C ALA A 43 -15.90 -8.49 39.42
N THR A 44 -15.89 -9.01 38.18
CA THR A 44 -15.11 -10.17 37.82
C THR A 44 -14.13 -9.73 36.78
N GLY A 45 -12.83 -9.83 37.11
CA GLY A 45 -11.73 -9.41 36.27
C GLY A 45 -11.72 -10.17 34.95
N MET A 46 -12.25 -9.57 33.90
CA MET A 46 -11.91 -9.92 32.54
C MET A 46 -10.67 -9.12 32.16
N VAL A 47 -9.54 -9.79 32.19
CA VAL A 47 -8.35 -9.34 31.50
C VAL A 47 -8.71 -9.36 30.03
N LEU A 48 -9.12 -8.20 29.49
CA LEU A 48 -9.19 -7.98 28.05
C LEU A 48 -7.76 -8.01 27.55
N THR A 49 -7.31 -9.19 27.11
CA THR A 49 -6.11 -9.30 26.29
C THR A 49 -6.41 -8.53 25.02
N ALA A 50 -5.93 -7.28 24.97
CA ALA A 50 -6.00 -6.46 23.78
C ALA A 50 -5.40 -7.24 22.62
N ALA A 51 -6.21 -7.49 21.60
CA ALA A 51 -5.92 -8.38 20.51
C ALA A 51 -4.64 -7.96 19.74
N PRO A 52 -3.86 -8.93 19.26
CA PRO A 52 -2.65 -8.67 18.44
C PRO A 52 -2.92 -7.86 17.15
N ALA A 53 -4.16 -7.75 16.73
CA ALA A 53 -4.58 -6.99 15.56
C ALA A 53 -4.29 -5.48 15.64
N GLN A 54 -4.39 -4.85 16.81
CA GLN A 54 -4.12 -3.41 16.96
C GLN A 54 -2.62 -3.09 16.92
N ALA A 55 -1.77 -4.00 17.38
CA ALA A 55 -0.33 -3.85 17.29
C ALA A 55 0.14 -3.96 15.81
N ALA A 56 -0.43 -4.87 15.05
CA ALA A 56 -0.11 -5.06 13.64
C ALA A 56 -0.48 -3.85 12.78
N THR A 57 -1.65 -3.23 13.01
CA THR A 57 -2.07 -2.01 12.28
C THR A 57 -1.20 -0.81 12.61
N GLY A 58 -0.76 -0.67 13.87
CA GLY A 58 0.16 0.39 14.29
C GLY A 58 1.54 0.25 13.63
N GLN A 59 2.06 -0.96 13.51
CA GLN A 59 3.34 -1.21 12.84
C GLN A 59 3.27 -0.96 11.33
N ALA A 60 2.20 -1.38 10.69
CA ALA A 60 1.96 -1.12 9.27
C ALA A 60 1.92 0.38 8.98
N SER A 61 1.15 1.15 9.75
CA SER A 61 1.04 2.61 9.59
C SER A 61 2.38 3.32 9.78
N SER A 62 3.20 2.88 10.76
CA SER A 62 4.52 3.46 10.99
C SER A 62 5.52 3.12 9.88
N ALA A 63 5.51 1.89 9.37
CA ALA A 63 6.34 1.47 8.25
C ALA A 63 6.00 2.23 6.96
N GLN A 64 4.71 2.44 6.67
CA GLN A 64 4.24 3.25 5.54
C GLN A 64 4.71 4.70 5.65
N ALA A 65 4.61 5.30 6.84
CA ALA A 65 5.08 6.67 7.07
C ALA A 65 6.60 6.81 6.88
N ILE A 66 7.37 5.81 7.28
CA ILE A 66 8.81 5.76 7.04
C ILE A 66 9.09 5.67 5.54
N ALA A 67 8.44 4.75 4.84
CA ALA A 67 8.61 4.58 3.40
C ALA A 67 8.27 5.86 2.62
N HIS A 68 7.18 6.55 2.98
CA HIS A 68 6.80 7.81 2.35
C HIS A 68 7.87 8.91 2.50
N LYS A 69 8.57 8.95 3.63
CA LYS A 69 9.70 9.89 3.85
C LYS A 69 10.94 9.50 3.04
N MET A 70 11.18 8.20 2.86
CA MET A 70 12.35 7.68 2.14
C MET A 70 12.17 7.74 0.61
N ILE A 71 10.91 7.75 0.12
CA ILE A 71 10.57 7.74 -1.29
C ILE A 71 9.72 8.99 -1.59
N PRO A 72 10.33 10.13 -1.84
CA PRO A 72 9.61 11.40 -2.05
C PRO A 72 8.84 11.46 -3.37
N ASP A 73 9.22 10.65 -4.37
CA ASP A 73 8.47 10.53 -5.61
C ASP A 73 7.21 9.70 -5.41
N ALA A 74 6.05 10.32 -5.66
CA ALA A 74 4.74 9.70 -5.39
C ALA A 74 4.47 8.45 -6.25
N ALA A 75 4.97 8.41 -7.48
CA ALA A 75 4.79 7.25 -8.36
C ALA A 75 5.64 6.07 -7.89
N GLN A 76 6.89 6.32 -7.49
CA GLN A 76 7.78 5.30 -6.96
C GLN A 76 7.28 4.79 -5.59
N PHE A 77 6.81 5.69 -4.73
CA PHE A 77 6.20 5.31 -3.45
C PHE A 77 4.94 4.46 -3.65
N SER A 78 4.06 4.85 -4.58
CA SER A 78 2.85 4.07 -4.89
C SER A 78 3.20 2.66 -5.38
N ALA A 79 4.18 2.52 -6.26
CA ALA A 79 4.63 1.23 -6.77
C ALA A 79 5.26 0.37 -5.67
N PHE A 80 6.16 0.94 -4.87
CA PHE A 80 6.76 0.27 -3.71
C PHE A 80 5.70 -0.21 -2.72
N SER A 81 4.72 0.66 -2.41
CA SER A 81 3.63 0.35 -1.49
C SER A 81 2.80 -0.84 -1.94
N LYS A 82 2.48 -0.93 -3.23
CA LYS A 82 1.73 -2.05 -3.79
C LYS A 82 2.47 -3.38 -3.63
N ILE A 83 3.77 -3.39 -3.91
CA ILE A 83 4.58 -4.59 -3.72
C ILE A 83 4.58 -4.99 -2.24
N VAL A 84 4.89 -4.07 -1.32
CA VAL A 84 4.95 -4.38 0.12
C VAL A 84 3.60 -4.83 0.67
N GLU A 85 2.50 -4.27 0.17
CA GLU A 85 1.15 -4.71 0.53
C GLU A 85 0.91 -6.18 0.13
N HIS A 86 1.30 -6.57 -1.08
CA HIS A 86 1.15 -7.95 -1.54
C HIS A 86 2.10 -8.92 -0.83
N GLU A 87 3.32 -8.50 -0.52
CA GLU A 87 4.34 -9.36 0.06
C GLU A 87 4.13 -9.63 1.56
N SER A 88 3.71 -8.63 2.31
CA SER A 88 3.67 -8.70 3.78
C SER A 88 2.48 -8.02 4.45
N GLY A 89 1.63 -7.32 3.69
CA GLY A 89 0.61 -6.43 4.27
C GLY A 89 1.23 -5.38 5.19
N TRP A 90 2.44 -4.90 4.87
CA TRP A 90 3.22 -3.96 5.67
C TRP A 90 3.62 -4.49 7.06
N ASN A 91 3.68 -5.81 7.24
CA ASN A 91 4.15 -6.43 8.48
C ASN A 91 5.67 -6.63 8.44
N PRO A 92 6.46 -5.90 9.24
CA PRO A 92 7.93 -6.02 9.25
C PRO A 92 8.43 -7.36 9.83
N SER A 93 7.55 -8.12 10.49
CA SER A 93 7.87 -9.43 11.06
C SER A 93 7.26 -10.58 10.28
N ALA A 94 6.67 -10.30 9.09
CA ALA A 94 6.09 -11.34 8.27
C ALA A 94 7.13 -12.40 7.89
N THR A 95 6.75 -13.67 8.06
CA THR A 95 7.61 -14.80 7.69
C THR A 95 6.79 -15.79 6.88
N ASN A 96 7.26 -16.12 5.70
CA ASN A 96 6.68 -17.19 4.90
C ASN A 96 7.22 -18.53 5.41
N SER A 97 6.35 -19.35 6.00
CA SER A 97 6.75 -20.63 6.62
C SER A 97 7.27 -21.66 5.62
N ALA A 98 6.89 -21.56 4.35
CA ALA A 98 7.32 -22.50 3.32
C ALA A 98 8.70 -22.14 2.74
N SER A 99 8.97 -20.85 2.52
CA SER A 99 10.20 -20.39 1.89
C SER A 99 11.24 -19.83 2.87
N GLY A 100 10.80 -19.33 4.04
CA GLY A 100 11.65 -18.58 4.96
C GLY A 100 11.87 -17.11 4.55
N ALA A 101 11.13 -16.61 3.56
CA ALA A 101 11.16 -15.18 3.21
C ALA A 101 10.69 -14.34 4.38
N TYR A 102 11.30 -13.15 4.58
CA TYR A 102 11.13 -12.36 5.78
C TYR A 102 10.93 -10.86 5.51
N GLY A 103 10.08 -10.26 6.36
CA GLY A 103 9.92 -8.82 6.51
C GLY A 103 9.03 -8.18 5.45
N LEU A 104 9.07 -6.84 5.39
CA LEU A 104 8.24 -6.01 4.51
C LEU A 104 8.32 -6.42 3.05
N VAL A 105 9.49 -6.77 2.59
CA VAL A 105 9.81 -7.04 1.18
C VAL A 105 10.05 -8.53 0.89
N GLN A 106 9.74 -9.39 1.85
CA GLN A 106 9.91 -10.85 1.76
C GLN A 106 11.26 -11.29 1.18
N ALA A 107 12.34 -10.71 1.72
CA ALA A 107 13.70 -11.05 1.31
C ALA A 107 14.01 -12.53 1.55
N LEU A 108 14.64 -13.20 0.57
CA LEU A 108 14.99 -14.62 0.64
C LEU A 108 16.48 -14.85 0.26
N PRO A 109 17.31 -15.32 1.20
CA PRO A 109 17.05 -15.37 2.65
C PRO A 109 16.94 -13.96 3.26
N GLY A 110 16.18 -13.85 4.37
CA GLY A 110 16.00 -12.58 5.07
C GLY A 110 17.30 -11.90 5.50
N SER A 111 18.34 -12.69 5.79
CA SER A 111 19.67 -12.19 6.17
C SER A 111 20.36 -11.30 5.10
N LYS A 112 19.92 -11.33 3.85
CA LYS A 112 20.40 -10.40 2.81
C LYS A 112 20.18 -8.93 3.21
N MET A 113 19.15 -8.65 3.99
CA MET A 113 18.86 -7.30 4.47
C MET A 113 19.92 -6.74 5.44
N SER A 114 20.81 -7.60 5.98
CA SER A 114 21.93 -7.16 6.81
C SER A 114 22.90 -6.24 6.06
N ALA A 115 22.92 -6.28 4.73
CA ALA A 115 23.68 -5.35 3.90
C ALA A 115 23.19 -3.89 4.05
N ALA A 116 21.95 -3.67 4.44
CA ALA A 116 21.40 -2.33 4.70
C ALA A 116 21.53 -1.89 6.16
N GLY A 117 21.67 -2.84 7.11
CA GLY A 117 21.86 -2.59 8.53
C GLY A 117 21.73 -3.87 9.36
N SER A 118 22.47 -3.93 10.48
CA SER A 118 22.45 -5.11 11.38
C SER A 118 21.13 -5.32 12.11
N ASP A 119 20.30 -4.28 12.19
CA ASP A 119 18.99 -4.24 12.85
C ASP A 119 17.81 -4.67 11.93
N TRP A 120 18.10 -5.23 10.77
CA TRP A 120 17.15 -5.57 9.73
C TRP A 120 15.95 -6.40 10.19
N LYS A 121 16.10 -7.21 11.25
CA LYS A 121 15.00 -8.03 11.75
C LYS A 121 13.85 -7.22 12.36
N THR A 122 14.16 -6.07 12.94
CA THR A 122 13.22 -5.30 13.77
C THR A 122 13.02 -3.88 13.28
N ASN A 123 13.89 -3.37 12.40
CA ASN A 123 13.84 -2.00 11.92
C ASN A 123 13.20 -1.91 10.52
N PRO A 124 11.97 -1.37 10.40
CA PRO A 124 11.33 -1.18 9.11
C PRO A 124 12.12 -0.30 8.15
N ALA A 125 12.83 0.72 8.65
CA ALA A 125 13.63 1.60 7.79
C ALA A 125 14.75 0.84 7.07
N THR A 126 15.42 -0.09 7.78
CA THR A 126 16.45 -0.95 7.20
C THR A 126 15.87 -1.89 6.15
N GLN A 127 14.70 -2.46 6.39
CA GLN A 127 14.02 -3.32 5.42
C GLN A 127 13.58 -2.55 4.18
N ILE A 128 13.03 -1.34 4.36
CA ILE A 128 12.62 -0.46 3.26
C ILE A 128 13.85 -0.05 2.42
N LYS A 129 14.93 0.37 3.08
CA LYS A 129 16.19 0.71 2.40
C LYS A 129 16.67 -0.44 1.52
N TRP A 130 16.76 -1.64 2.09
CA TRP A 130 17.20 -2.82 1.35
C TRP A 130 16.28 -3.12 0.15
N GLY A 131 14.96 -3.05 0.36
CA GLY A 131 13.98 -3.28 -0.69
C GLY A 131 14.09 -2.29 -1.85
N LEU A 132 14.33 -1.00 -1.54
CA LEU A 132 14.59 0.03 -2.55
C LEU A 132 15.87 -0.22 -3.33
N ASP A 133 16.96 -0.55 -2.62
CA ASP A 133 18.25 -0.86 -3.25
C ASP A 133 18.11 -2.09 -4.18
N TYR A 134 17.37 -3.10 -3.74
CA TYR A 134 17.07 -4.28 -4.55
C TYR A 134 16.25 -3.94 -5.80
N MET A 135 15.13 -3.21 -5.65
CA MET A 135 14.28 -2.84 -6.79
C MET A 135 15.01 -1.97 -7.79
N ASN A 136 15.82 -1.02 -7.31
CA ASN A 136 16.62 -0.15 -8.17
C ASN A 136 17.70 -0.94 -8.93
N SER A 137 18.40 -1.84 -8.25
CA SER A 137 19.50 -2.58 -8.86
C SER A 137 19.02 -3.64 -9.87
N ARG A 138 17.89 -4.29 -9.59
CA ARG A 138 17.40 -5.40 -10.41
C ARG A 138 16.45 -4.94 -11.52
N TYR A 139 15.63 -3.94 -11.27
CA TYR A 139 14.57 -3.48 -12.18
C TYR A 139 14.75 -2.03 -12.64
N GLY A 140 15.68 -1.30 -12.05
CA GLY A 140 15.92 0.11 -12.33
C GLY A 140 15.05 1.07 -11.51
N SER A 141 13.91 0.61 -10.98
CA SER A 141 13.03 1.43 -10.12
C SER A 141 11.94 0.59 -9.45
N PRO A 142 11.31 1.08 -8.36
CA PRO A 142 10.09 0.49 -7.80
C PRO A 142 8.95 0.38 -8.81
N ALA A 143 8.75 1.38 -9.66
CA ALA A 143 7.72 1.33 -10.71
C ALA A 143 7.97 0.20 -11.72
N ALA A 144 9.21 -0.01 -12.15
CA ALA A 144 9.56 -1.12 -13.02
C ALA A 144 9.42 -2.48 -12.32
N ALA A 145 9.80 -2.57 -11.04
CA ALA A 145 9.58 -3.76 -10.22
C ALA A 145 8.08 -4.12 -10.10
N TRP A 146 7.22 -3.10 -9.91
CA TRP A 146 5.77 -3.30 -9.86
C TRP A 146 5.21 -3.79 -11.21
N ASN A 147 5.67 -3.24 -12.33
CA ASN A 147 5.26 -3.71 -13.66
C ASN A 147 5.65 -5.19 -13.87
N PHE A 148 6.84 -5.56 -13.41
CA PHE A 148 7.28 -6.96 -13.45
C PHE A 148 6.40 -7.85 -12.56
N TRP A 149 6.12 -7.40 -11.32
CA TRP A 149 5.29 -8.13 -10.37
C TRP A 149 3.88 -8.41 -10.92
N GLN A 150 3.25 -7.43 -11.58
CA GLN A 150 1.92 -7.59 -12.18
C GLN A 150 1.86 -8.70 -13.23
N ALA A 151 2.96 -8.93 -13.93
CA ALA A 151 3.04 -9.97 -14.97
C ALA A 151 3.38 -11.36 -14.40
N HIS A 152 4.08 -11.42 -13.27
CA HIS A 152 4.70 -12.65 -12.78
C HIS A 152 4.27 -13.06 -11.37
N ASN A 153 3.62 -12.17 -10.60
CA ASN A 153 3.27 -12.33 -9.18
C ASN A 153 4.48 -12.58 -8.24
N TRP A 154 5.66 -12.10 -8.63
CA TRP A 154 6.91 -12.06 -7.84
C TRP A 154 7.85 -10.99 -8.39
N TYR A 155 8.92 -10.67 -7.64
CA TYR A 155 9.94 -9.71 -8.09
C TYR A 155 11.31 -10.03 -7.52
#